data_b5eaeca54d9fdd39ad030d784709b61d
#
_entry.id   b5eaeca54d9fdd39ad030d784709b61d
#
_cell.length_a   1.000
_cell.length_b   1.000
_cell.length_c   1.000
_cell.angle_alpha   90.00
_cell.angle_beta   90.00
_cell.angle_gamma   90.00
#
_symmetry.space_group_name_H-M   'P 1'
#
loop_
_entity.id
_entity.type
_entity.pdbx_description
1 polymer ?
#
loop_
_entity_poly.entity_id
_entity_poly.type
_entity_poly.pdbx_seq_one_letter_code
_entity_poly.pdbx_strand_id
1 'polypeptide(L)'
;ASNWSAGFMPAAYQGTMFRSEGPPLLNLATPAGTTEATQRRGLDLLKQLNGEYVKKRGVTGPVDSELLARIESYELAWRMQTAAADAVDVEKEDAQTRAMYGLDEKVTSDFGRKCLITRRLIERGVRFIQLYSGGGHIEDTWDGHTDCISNHRLHGAETDQPIAALISDLKRTGLW
;
A
#
# COMPACT_ATOMS: atom_id res chain seq x y z
N ALA A 1 7.85 11.52 8.01
CA ALA A 1 7.64 10.13 8.47
C ALA A 1 6.51 10.01 9.51
N SER A 2 6.20 11.09 10.24
CA SER A 2 5.20 11.08 11.33
C SER A 2 3.75 10.93 10.89
N ASN A 3 3.43 11.23 9.63
CA ASN A 3 2.04 11.20 9.12
C ASN A 3 1.56 9.79 8.71
N TRP A 4 2.41 8.79 8.82
CA TRP A 4 2.13 7.41 8.39
C TRP A 4 1.79 6.48 9.56
N SER A 5 1.86 6.98 10.78
CA SER A 5 1.53 6.22 11.97
C SER A 5 0.05 6.32 12.32
N ALA A 6 -0.45 5.37 13.11
CA ALA A 6 -1.81 5.42 13.64
C ALA A 6 -2.04 6.63 14.58
N GLY A 7 -0.99 7.38 14.94
CA GLY A 7 -1.06 8.49 15.88
C GLY A 7 -1.53 8.01 17.27
N PHE A 8 -2.64 8.56 17.73
CA PHE A 8 -3.28 8.15 18.98
C PHE A 8 -4.26 6.97 18.83
N MET A 9 -4.51 6.55 17.58
CA MET A 9 -5.39 5.41 17.33
C MET A 9 -4.67 4.09 17.67
N PRO A 10 -5.40 3.04 18.07
CA PRO A 10 -4.81 1.72 18.25
C PRO A 10 -4.06 1.23 16.99
N ALA A 11 -2.96 0.52 17.20
CA ALA A 11 -2.11 0.03 16.10
C ALA A 11 -2.84 -0.85 15.06
N ALA A 12 -3.98 -1.43 15.43
CA ALA A 12 -4.85 -2.17 14.51
C ALA A 12 -5.42 -1.31 13.36
N TYR A 13 -5.42 0.01 13.52
CA TYR A 13 -5.87 0.98 12.50
C TYR A 13 -4.72 1.57 11.68
N GLN A 14 -3.50 1.08 11.87
CA GLN A 14 -2.35 1.47 11.08
C GLN A 14 -2.57 1.13 9.61
N GLY A 15 -2.42 2.13 8.74
CA GLY A 15 -2.45 1.92 7.30
C GLY A 15 -1.24 1.13 6.79
N THR A 16 -1.40 0.44 5.68
CA THR A 16 -0.30 -0.23 4.99
C THR A 16 0.26 0.69 3.92
N MET A 17 1.55 0.99 4.02
CA MET A 17 2.24 1.85 3.06
C MET A 17 2.73 1.03 1.87
N PHE A 18 2.36 1.47 0.68
CA PHE A 18 2.90 0.98 -0.59
C PHE A 18 4.02 1.92 -1.06
N ARG A 19 5.09 1.34 -1.57
CA ARG A 19 6.24 2.08 -2.09
C ARG A 19 6.09 2.29 -3.59
N SER A 20 6.56 3.43 -4.07
CA SER A 20 6.60 3.73 -5.51
C SER A 20 7.77 3.05 -6.22
N GLU A 21 8.90 2.90 -5.50
CA GLU A 21 10.12 2.31 -6.05
C GLU A 21 10.46 0.97 -5.38
N GLY A 22 11.01 0.07 -6.16
CA GLY A 22 11.34 -1.29 -5.74
C GLY A 22 10.09 -2.13 -5.47
N PRO A 23 10.17 -3.16 -4.62
CA PRO A 23 9.00 -3.94 -4.25
C PRO A 23 7.94 -3.04 -3.59
N PRO A 24 6.71 -2.98 -4.13
CA PRO A 24 5.65 -2.11 -3.60
C PRO A 24 5.33 -2.36 -2.12
N LEU A 25 5.48 -3.58 -1.68
CA LEU A 25 5.37 -3.99 -0.28
C LEU A 25 6.66 -4.69 0.15
N LEU A 26 7.18 -4.29 1.32
CA LEU A 26 8.33 -4.95 1.92
C LEU A 26 7.95 -6.32 2.47
N ASN A 27 8.88 -7.27 2.38
CA ASN A 27 8.76 -8.60 2.97
C ASN A 27 7.51 -9.39 2.51
N LEU A 28 7.04 -9.14 1.28
CA LEU A 28 5.93 -9.89 0.70
C LEU A 28 6.33 -11.34 0.37
N ALA A 29 7.57 -11.54 -0.03
CA ALA A 29 8.08 -12.88 -0.34
C ALA A 29 8.39 -13.67 0.93
N THR A 30 8.10 -14.98 0.89
CA THR A 30 8.56 -15.90 1.93
C THR A 30 10.09 -15.83 2.05
N PRO A 31 10.67 -15.76 3.26
CA PRO A 31 12.11 -15.70 3.44
C PRO A 31 12.84 -16.89 2.79
N ALA A 32 14.02 -16.63 2.23
CA ALA A 32 14.83 -17.68 1.63
C ALA A 32 15.09 -18.82 2.63
N GLY A 33 14.95 -20.05 2.18
CA GLY A 33 15.13 -21.25 3.02
C GLY A 33 13.92 -21.62 3.89
N THR A 34 12.83 -20.86 3.83
CA THR A 34 11.58 -21.14 4.54
C THR A 34 10.49 -21.54 3.55
N THR A 35 9.76 -22.60 3.82
CA THR A 35 8.57 -22.94 3.03
C THR A 35 7.34 -22.21 3.57
N GLU A 36 6.35 -21.98 2.71
CA GLU A 36 5.07 -21.38 3.10
C GLU A 36 4.41 -22.14 4.28
N ALA A 37 4.44 -23.47 4.23
CA ALA A 37 3.92 -24.32 5.29
C ALA A 37 4.68 -24.15 6.63
N THR A 38 6.00 -23.94 6.58
CA THR A 38 6.81 -23.68 7.77
C THR A 38 6.52 -22.31 8.35
N GLN A 39 6.39 -21.30 7.48
CA GLN A 39 6.03 -19.95 7.88
C GLN A 39 4.63 -19.93 8.54
N ARG A 40 3.63 -20.59 7.93
CA ARG A 40 2.27 -20.71 8.50
C ARG A 40 2.29 -21.33 9.89
N ARG A 41 3.00 -22.47 10.06
CA ARG A 41 3.13 -23.13 11.37
C ARG A 41 3.78 -22.23 12.43
N GLY A 42 4.78 -21.44 12.03
CA GLY A 42 5.42 -20.46 12.92
C GLY A 42 4.44 -19.38 13.39
N LEU A 43 3.62 -18.86 12.48
CA LEU A 43 2.59 -17.86 12.81
C LEU A 43 1.48 -18.45 13.70
N ASP A 44 1.06 -19.68 13.46
CA ASP A 44 0.07 -20.37 14.28
C ASP A 44 0.59 -20.58 15.70
N LEU A 45 1.86 -21.00 15.87
CA LEU A 45 2.51 -21.14 17.16
C LEU A 45 2.61 -19.81 17.90
N LEU A 46 3.04 -18.73 17.20
CA LEU A 46 3.10 -17.39 17.80
C LEU A 46 1.72 -16.93 18.26
N LYS A 47 0.69 -17.17 17.46
CA LYS A 47 -0.69 -16.83 17.82
C LYS A 47 -1.16 -17.58 19.05
N GLN A 48 -0.84 -18.87 19.13
CA GLN A 48 -1.17 -19.70 20.30
C GLN A 48 -0.46 -19.19 21.56
N LEU A 49 0.87 -19.01 21.52
CA LEU A 49 1.67 -18.54 22.65
C LEU A 49 1.20 -17.17 23.16
N ASN A 50 0.97 -16.23 22.25
CA ASN A 50 0.48 -14.91 22.57
C ASN A 50 -0.95 -14.96 23.15
N GLY A 51 -1.81 -15.83 22.60
CA GLY A 51 -3.17 -16.04 23.09
C GLY A 51 -3.20 -16.62 24.50
N GLU A 52 -2.31 -17.57 24.82
CA GLU A 52 -2.16 -18.11 26.18
C GLU A 52 -1.63 -17.06 27.18
N TYR A 53 -0.68 -16.22 26.73
CA TYR A 53 -0.16 -15.13 27.52
C TYR A 53 -1.24 -14.12 27.90
N VAL A 54 -2.05 -13.69 26.93
CA VAL A 54 -3.18 -12.77 27.14
C VAL A 54 -4.21 -13.38 28.08
N LYS A 55 -4.55 -14.69 27.91
CA LYS A 55 -5.49 -15.38 28.81
C LYS A 55 -5.00 -15.45 30.25
N LYS A 56 -3.71 -15.70 30.46
CA LYS A 56 -3.13 -15.80 31.82
C LYS A 56 -3.05 -14.46 32.55
N ARG A 57 -2.85 -13.36 31.81
CA ARG A 57 -2.76 -12.01 32.38
C ARG A 57 -4.09 -11.30 32.57
N GLY A 58 -5.10 -11.70 31.84
CA GLY A 58 -6.33 -10.91 31.69
C GLY A 58 -6.08 -9.68 30.80
N VAL A 59 -6.99 -9.39 29.87
CA VAL A 59 -6.88 -8.21 29.00
C VAL A 59 -7.32 -6.99 29.80
N THR A 60 -6.40 -6.26 30.40
CA THR A 60 -6.73 -5.14 31.29
C THR A 60 -5.99 -3.84 30.99
N GLY A 61 -5.11 -3.77 29.95
CA GLY A 61 -4.32 -2.57 29.70
C GLY A 61 -3.92 -2.29 28.24
N PRO A 62 -3.34 -1.11 27.98
CA PRO A 62 -2.86 -0.69 26.65
C PRO A 62 -1.87 -1.67 26.02
N VAL A 63 -1.00 -2.29 26.83
CA VAL A 63 0.02 -3.26 26.38
C VAL A 63 -0.62 -4.50 25.77
N ASP A 64 -1.77 -4.93 26.28
CA ASP A 64 -2.47 -6.11 25.78
C ASP A 64 -3.14 -5.80 24.44
N SER A 65 -3.62 -4.55 24.25
CA SER A 65 -4.16 -4.10 22.97
C SER A 65 -3.09 -4.02 21.89
N GLU A 66 -1.86 -3.62 22.21
CA GLU A 66 -0.72 -3.61 21.30
C GLU A 66 -0.29 -5.03 20.90
N LEU A 67 -0.31 -5.98 21.85
CA LEU A 67 0.00 -7.38 21.55
C LEU A 67 -1.03 -7.99 20.61
N LEU A 68 -2.32 -7.77 20.85
CA LEU A 68 -3.39 -8.23 19.97
C LEU A 68 -3.28 -7.60 18.57
N ALA A 69 -3.04 -6.29 18.49
CA ALA A 69 -2.81 -5.60 17.23
C ALA A 69 -1.61 -6.16 16.45
N ARG A 70 -0.54 -6.55 17.16
CA ARG A 70 0.63 -7.19 16.56
C ARG A 70 0.31 -8.58 16.01
N ILE A 71 -0.47 -9.38 16.72
CA ILE A 71 -0.93 -10.69 16.23
C ILE A 71 -1.75 -10.52 14.95
N GLU A 72 -2.69 -9.59 14.95
CA GLU A 72 -3.51 -9.29 13.78
C GLU A 72 -2.69 -8.74 12.60
N SER A 73 -1.66 -7.94 12.88
CA SER A 73 -0.77 -7.44 11.83
C SER A 73 0.04 -8.55 11.15
N TYR A 74 0.46 -9.59 11.89
CA TYR A 74 1.12 -10.76 11.31
C TYR A 74 0.17 -11.58 10.43
N GLU A 75 -1.06 -11.78 10.86
CA GLU A 75 -2.09 -12.46 10.06
C GLU A 75 -2.46 -11.65 8.79
N LEU A 76 -2.52 -10.33 8.91
CA LEU A 76 -2.72 -9.46 7.77
C LEU A 76 -1.55 -9.55 6.79
N ALA A 77 -0.31 -9.45 7.29
CA ALA A 77 0.89 -9.57 6.47
C ALA A 77 0.93 -10.91 5.73
N TRP A 78 0.59 -12.01 6.40
CA TRP A 78 0.48 -13.32 5.76
C TRP A 78 -0.55 -13.35 4.63
N ARG A 79 -1.77 -12.85 4.89
CA ARG A 79 -2.80 -12.76 3.85
C ARG A 79 -2.38 -11.86 2.69
N MET A 80 -1.63 -10.81 2.97
CA MET A 80 -1.08 -9.93 1.95
C MET A 80 -0.02 -10.62 1.08
N GLN A 81 0.79 -11.52 1.62
CA GLN A 81 1.77 -12.28 0.83
C GLN A 81 1.12 -13.05 -0.32
N THR A 82 -0.07 -13.59 -0.09
CA THR A 82 -0.79 -14.37 -1.10
C THR A 82 -1.70 -13.52 -1.99
N ALA A 83 -2.39 -12.52 -1.43
CA ALA A 83 -3.41 -11.75 -2.15
C ALA A 83 -2.89 -10.43 -2.75
N ALA A 84 -1.91 -9.79 -2.10
CA ALA A 84 -1.42 -8.50 -2.56
C ALA A 84 -0.29 -8.61 -3.61
N ALA A 85 0.42 -9.73 -3.66
CA ALA A 85 1.46 -9.93 -4.66
C ALA A 85 0.92 -9.77 -6.08
N ASP A 86 -0.25 -10.35 -6.36
CA ASP A 86 -0.93 -10.18 -7.63
C ASP A 86 -1.46 -8.76 -7.83
N ALA A 87 -1.98 -8.12 -6.79
CA ALA A 87 -2.50 -6.74 -6.89
C ALA A 87 -1.43 -5.72 -7.30
N VAL A 88 -0.19 -5.90 -6.88
CA VAL A 88 0.93 -4.98 -7.16
C VAL A 88 1.70 -5.31 -8.43
N ASP A 89 1.45 -6.47 -9.04
CA ASP A 89 2.10 -6.89 -10.30
C ASP A 89 1.40 -6.24 -11.50
N VAL A 90 1.74 -5.00 -11.76
CA VAL A 90 1.18 -4.21 -12.87
C VAL A 90 1.78 -4.56 -14.23
N GLU A 91 2.84 -5.37 -14.27
CA GLU A 91 3.46 -5.78 -15.54
C GLU A 91 2.60 -6.77 -16.32
N LYS A 92 1.64 -7.40 -15.66
CA LYS A 92 0.67 -8.32 -16.29
C LYS A 92 -0.50 -7.61 -17.00
N GLU A 93 -0.61 -6.29 -16.88
CA GLU A 93 -1.66 -5.54 -17.54
C GLU A 93 -1.42 -5.48 -19.05
N ASP A 94 -2.51 -5.44 -19.79
CA ASP A 94 -2.45 -5.33 -21.25
C ASP A 94 -1.89 -3.97 -21.71
N ALA A 95 -1.42 -3.92 -22.97
CA ALA A 95 -0.80 -2.72 -23.51
C ALA A 95 -1.72 -1.51 -23.52
N GLN A 96 -3.04 -1.70 -23.70
CA GLN A 96 -4.01 -0.61 -23.69
C GLN A 96 -4.15 0.01 -22.31
N THR A 97 -4.26 -0.82 -21.28
CA THR A 97 -4.29 -0.38 -19.88
C THR A 97 -2.99 0.31 -19.50
N ARG A 98 -1.83 -0.26 -19.86
CA ARG A 98 -0.52 0.37 -19.60
C ARG A 98 -0.43 1.76 -20.23
N ALA A 99 -0.82 1.89 -21.50
CA ALA A 99 -0.83 3.17 -22.22
C ALA A 99 -1.81 4.18 -21.60
N MET A 100 -3.00 3.74 -21.19
CA MET A 100 -4.00 4.58 -20.55
C MET A 100 -3.48 5.22 -19.25
N TYR A 101 -2.80 4.44 -18.41
CA TYR A 101 -2.19 4.92 -17.17
C TYR A 101 -0.83 5.60 -17.36
N GLY A 102 -0.29 5.63 -18.58
CA GLY A 102 1.00 6.24 -18.90
C GLY A 102 2.20 5.52 -18.26
N LEU A 103 2.14 4.18 -18.14
CA LEU A 103 3.18 3.40 -17.47
C LEU A 103 4.50 3.37 -18.25
N ASP A 104 4.46 3.53 -19.55
CA ASP A 104 5.61 3.46 -20.43
C ASP A 104 6.22 4.85 -20.72
N GLU A 105 5.63 5.91 -20.16
CA GLU A 105 6.09 7.29 -20.29
C GLU A 105 6.85 7.73 -19.03
N LYS A 106 8.07 8.24 -19.19
CA LYS A 106 8.94 8.62 -18.07
C LYS A 106 8.28 9.58 -17.07
N VAL A 107 7.46 10.51 -17.56
CA VAL A 107 6.84 11.55 -16.74
C VAL A 107 5.72 10.99 -15.86
N THR A 108 4.89 10.10 -16.42
CA THR A 108 3.67 9.62 -15.76
C THR A 108 3.82 8.27 -15.08
N SER A 109 4.87 7.50 -15.42
CA SER A 109 4.99 6.08 -15.04
C SER A 109 4.93 5.83 -13.52
N ASP A 110 5.57 6.66 -12.70
CA ASP A 110 5.55 6.48 -11.25
C ASP A 110 4.15 6.67 -10.67
N PHE A 111 3.50 7.79 -11.01
CA PHE A 111 2.15 8.08 -10.52
C PHE A 111 1.10 7.18 -11.19
N GLY A 112 1.31 6.83 -12.46
CA GLY A 112 0.47 5.86 -13.19
C GLY A 112 0.46 4.49 -12.53
N ARG A 113 1.63 4.00 -12.11
CA ARG A 113 1.75 2.75 -11.35
C ARG A 113 0.97 2.81 -10.04
N LYS A 114 1.07 3.90 -9.28
CA LYS A 114 0.29 4.11 -8.05
C LYS A 114 -1.22 4.09 -8.32
N CYS A 115 -1.67 4.78 -9.36
CA CYS A 115 -3.08 4.81 -9.77
C CYS A 115 -3.59 3.43 -10.18
N LEU A 116 -2.81 2.67 -10.96
CA LEU A 116 -3.19 1.33 -11.39
C LEU A 116 -3.24 0.33 -10.23
N ILE A 117 -2.27 0.37 -9.32
CA ILE A 117 -2.31 -0.43 -8.08
C ILE A 117 -3.56 -0.07 -7.27
N THR A 118 -3.91 1.21 -7.18
CA THR A 118 -5.15 1.67 -6.51
C THR A 118 -6.39 1.03 -7.11
N ARG A 119 -6.55 1.03 -8.43
CA ARG A 119 -7.67 0.36 -9.12
C ARG A 119 -7.74 -1.12 -8.72
N ARG A 120 -6.60 -1.83 -8.77
CA ARG A 120 -6.51 -3.26 -8.45
C ARG A 120 -6.80 -3.56 -6.98
N LEU A 121 -6.46 -2.66 -6.07
CA LEU A 121 -6.81 -2.78 -4.66
C LEU A 121 -8.30 -2.55 -4.41
N ILE A 122 -8.92 -1.59 -5.11
CA ILE A 122 -10.37 -1.35 -5.03
C ILE A 122 -11.15 -2.56 -5.53
N GLU A 123 -10.74 -3.18 -6.64
CA GLU A 123 -11.32 -4.44 -7.15
C GLU A 123 -11.30 -5.57 -6.13
N ARG A 124 -10.32 -5.56 -5.21
CA ARG A 124 -10.19 -6.53 -4.12
C ARG A 124 -10.87 -6.10 -2.82
N GLY A 125 -11.65 -5.02 -2.86
CA GLY A 125 -12.48 -4.56 -1.75
C GLY A 125 -11.77 -3.64 -0.76
N VAL A 126 -10.61 -3.08 -1.08
CA VAL A 126 -9.99 -2.04 -0.25
C VAL A 126 -10.81 -0.76 -0.37
N ARG A 127 -11.36 -0.29 0.75
CA ARG A 127 -12.34 0.81 0.78
C ARG A 127 -11.73 2.20 0.96
N PHE A 128 -10.51 2.28 1.47
CA PHE A 128 -9.85 3.55 1.72
C PHE A 128 -8.39 3.49 1.25
N ILE A 129 -8.04 4.36 0.33
CA ILE A 129 -6.69 4.46 -0.24
C ILE A 129 -6.34 5.93 -0.34
N GLN A 130 -5.14 6.28 0.09
CA GLN A 130 -4.56 7.61 -0.10
C GLN A 130 -3.42 7.53 -1.10
N LEU A 131 -3.48 8.34 -2.13
CA LEU A 131 -2.41 8.53 -3.11
C LEU A 131 -1.66 9.82 -2.79
N TYR A 132 -0.35 9.75 -2.86
CA TYR A 132 0.52 10.90 -2.64
C TYR A 132 1.31 11.19 -3.91
N SER A 133 1.23 12.45 -4.35
CA SER A 133 2.04 13.00 -5.41
C SER A 133 3.06 13.97 -4.82
N GLY A 134 4.30 13.91 -5.29
CA GLY A 134 5.41 14.65 -4.71
C GLY A 134 5.91 14.01 -3.42
N GLY A 135 6.81 14.67 -2.76
CA GLY A 135 7.48 14.23 -1.53
C GLY A 135 8.98 14.46 -1.65
N GLY A 136 9.68 14.65 -0.54
CA GLY A 136 11.09 14.97 -0.53
C GLY A 136 11.36 16.44 -0.19
N HIS A 137 12.25 17.09 -0.93
CA HIS A 137 12.57 18.49 -0.74
C HIS A 137 11.48 19.41 -1.33
N ILE A 138 11.46 20.67 -0.93
CA ILE A 138 10.49 21.71 -1.37
C ILE A 138 10.30 21.70 -2.90
N GLU A 139 11.38 21.63 -3.65
CA GLU A 139 11.38 21.68 -5.12
C GLU A 139 10.83 20.39 -5.78
N ASP A 140 10.80 19.27 -5.03
CA ASP A 140 10.25 17.99 -5.48
C ASP A 140 8.76 17.83 -5.09
N THR A 141 8.12 18.90 -4.65
CA THR A 141 6.74 18.92 -4.21
C THR A 141 5.93 19.97 -4.98
N TRP A 142 4.63 20.02 -4.75
CA TRP A 142 3.74 21.06 -5.30
C TRP A 142 4.02 22.46 -4.76
N ASP A 143 5.00 22.63 -3.88
CA ASP A 143 5.39 23.91 -3.31
C ASP A 143 6.32 24.70 -4.26
N GLY A 144 5.72 25.44 -5.15
CA GLY A 144 6.39 26.22 -6.19
C GLY A 144 6.84 27.61 -5.77
N HIS A 145 7.52 27.77 -4.64
CA HIS A 145 7.96 29.05 -4.10
C HIS A 145 8.79 29.89 -5.08
N THR A 146 9.67 29.28 -5.84
CA THR A 146 10.61 29.99 -6.71
C THR A 146 10.10 30.09 -8.14
N ASP A 147 9.47 29.03 -8.66
CA ASP A 147 8.92 28.96 -10.03
C ASP A 147 7.61 28.17 -10.05
N CYS A 148 6.55 28.80 -9.60
CA CYS A 148 5.22 28.19 -9.51
C CYS A 148 4.72 27.64 -10.85
N ILE A 149 4.99 28.34 -11.96
CA ILE A 149 4.46 27.94 -13.28
C ILE A 149 5.14 26.65 -13.76
N SER A 150 6.46 26.57 -13.74
CA SER A 150 7.19 25.38 -14.18
C SER A 150 6.95 24.21 -13.24
N ASN A 151 6.94 24.45 -11.95
CA ASN A 151 6.68 23.44 -10.92
C ASN A 151 5.28 22.80 -11.13
N HIS A 152 4.23 23.60 -11.24
CA HIS A 152 2.87 23.07 -11.41
C HIS A 152 2.65 22.43 -12.79
N ARG A 153 3.34 22.89 -13.84
CA ARG A 153 3.31 22.22 -15.14
C ARG A 153 3.95 20.82 -15.07
N LEU A 154 5.05 20.69 -14.37
CA LEU A 154 5.72 19.40 -14.17
C LEU A 154 4.82 18.42 -13.43
N HIS A 155 4.37 18.81 -12.24
CA HIS A 155 3.54 17.93 -11.41
C HIS A 155 2.14 17.70 -12.01
N GLY A 156 1.59 18.65 -12.74
CA GLY A 156 0.38 18.45 -13.52
C GLY A 156 0.58 17.40 -14.61
N ALA A 157 1.69 17.47 -15.34
CA ALA A 157 2.01 16.47 -16.37
C ALA A 157 2.20 15.05 -15.79
N GLU A 158 2.76 14.95 -14.58
CA GLU A 158 2.95 13.66 -13.89
C GLU A 158 1.62 13.00 -13.48
N THR A 159 0.61 13.81 -13.15
CA THR A 159 -0.59 13.32 -12.44
C THR A 159 -1.86 13.31 -13.29
N ASP A 160 -1.99 14.20 -14.27
CA ASP A 160 -3.24 14.42 -15.02
C ASP A 160 -3.73 13.17 -15.73
N GLN A 161 -2.91 12.60 -16.61
CA GLN A 161 -3.25 11.37 -17.35
C GLN A 161 -3.55 10.19 -16.40
N PRO A 162 -2.72 9.86 -15.41
CA PRO A 162 -3.00 8.78 -14.47
C PRO A 162 -4.29 8.94 -13.67
N ILE A 163 -4.62 10.16 -13.25
CA ILE A 163 -5.87 10.43 -12.53
C ILE A 163 -7.07 10.25 -13.47
N ALA A 164 -7.00 10.78 -14.68
CA ALA A 164 -8.05 10.61 -15.67
C ALA A 164 -8.25 9.13 -16.02
N ALA A 165 -7.17 8.37 -16.14
CA ALA A 165 -7.20 6.92 -16.36
C ALA A 165 -7.90 6.20 -15.21
N LEU A 166 -7.51 6.47 -13.97
CA LEU A 166 -8.11 5.84 -12.78
C LEU A 166 -9.61 6.10 -12.70
N ILE A 167 -10.04 7.35 -12.85
CA ILE A 167 -11.47 7.71 -12.81
C ILE A 167 -12.25 7.04 -13.92
N SER A 168 -11.71 7.04 -15.16
CA SER A 168 -12.35 6.43 -16.31
C SER A 168 -12.49 4.92 -16.17
N ASP A 169 -11.45 4.28 -15.63
CA ASP A 169 -11.40 2.83 -15.44
C ASP A 169 -12.36 2.40 -14.32
N LEU A 170 -12.41 3.12 -13.19
CA LEU A 170 -13.37 2.87 -12.12
C LEU A 170 -14.82 3.01 -12.59
N LYS A 171 -15.11 4.01 -13.43
CA LYS A 171 -16.45 4.16 -14.03
C LYS A 171 -16.77 3.01 -14.99
N ARG A 172 -15.83 2.64 -15.86
CA ARG A 172 -15.99 1.56 -16.82
C ARG A 172 -16.23 0.20 -16.15
N THR A 173 -15.58 -0.05 -15.04
CA THR A 173 -15.67 -1.32 -14.28
C THR A 173 -16.80 -1.33 -13.24
N GLY A 174 -17.52 -0.23 -13.06
CA GLY A 174 -18.61 -0.14 -12.08
C GLY A 174 -18.15 -0.05 -10.63
N LEU A 175 -16.92 0.40 -10.40
CA LEU A 175 -16.31 0.58 -9.08
C LEU A 175 -16.34 2.04 -8.58
N TRP A 176 -16.94 2.92 -9.38
CA TRP A 176 -17.10 4.34 -9.06
C TRP A 176 -18.36 4.58 -8.25
#